data_aac63fbb0049dac915f5a7532098ed5f
#
_entry.id   aac63fbb0049dac915f5a7532098ed5f
#
_cell.length_a   1.000
_cell.length_b   1.000
_cell.length_c   1.000
_cell.angle_alpha   90.00
_cell.angle_beta   90.00
_cell.angle_gamma   90.00
#
_symmetry.space_group_name_H-M   'P 1'
#
loop_
_entity.id
_entity.type
_entity.pdbx_description
1 polymer ?
#
loop_
_entity_poly.entity_id
_entity_poly.type
_entity_poly.pdbx_seq_one_letter_code
_entity_poly.pdbx_strand_id
1 'polypeptide(L)'
;MEENFDIRNNQKGEKEFENALRPLTFSDFQGQNKIVENLKIFVMAARMRTESLDHVLLHGPPGLGKTTLSNIIANELNVGFKVTSGPVLDKPGDLAGLLTSLETNDVLFIDEIHRLSPIVEEYLYSAMEDYRIDIMIDKGPSARSIQLDLNPFTLIGATTRSGLLTAPLRARFGINCHFEYYDIEVITGIIKRSASLLDVPIEHDAAVEIGGRCRGTPRIANALLRRVRDFAQVKGNGKIDMEIARYALEALNIDKYGLDEIDNKILNTIIDKFKGGPVGLTTIATALGEDAGTLEEVYEPFLIKEGFMKRTPRGREVTELAYKHLGKIKPGEQGTLF
;
A
#
# COMPACT_ATOMS: atom_id res chain seq x y z
N MET A 1 -19.06 -3.17 -35.56
CA MET A 1 -19.15 -2.15 -34.50
C MET A 1 -18.15 -2.54 -33.43
N GLU A 2 -16.95 -1.95 -33.50
CA GLU A 2 -15.90 -2.16 -32.49
C GLU A 2 -16.28 -1.26 -31.31
N GLU A 3 -16.69 -1.88 -30.20
CA GLU A 3 -16.81 -1.17 -28.93
C GLU A 3 -15.40 -0.80 -28.47
N ASN A 4 -15.10 0.48 -28.50
CA ASN A 4 -13.95 1.05 -27.84
C ASN A 4 -14.05 0.74 -26.35
N PHE A 5 -13.30 -0.26 -25.90
CA PHE A 5 -13.13 -0.58 -24.48
C PHE A 5 -12.39 0.59 -23.82
N ASP A 6 -13.16 1.50 -23.19
CA ASP A 6 -12.62 2.71 -22.57
C ASP A 6 -11.93 2.33 -21.26
N ILE A 7 -10.59 2.32 -21.28
CA ILE A 7 -9.71 2.04 -20.14
C ILE A 7 -10.08 2.92 -18.90
N ARG A 8 -10.60 4.13 -19.13
CA ARG A 8 -11.04 5.04 -18.06
C ARG A 8 -12.29 4.55 -17.32
N ASN A 9 -13.20 3.85 -17.99
CA ASN A 9 -14.39 3.27 -17.36
C ASN A 9 -14.03 2.08 -16.47
N ASN A 10 -13.02 1.30 -16.84
CA ASN A 10 -12.54 0.18 -16.02
C ASN A 10 -11.87 0.66 -14.71
N GLN A 11 -11.07 1.73 -14.77
CA GLN A 11 -10.44 2.33 -13.59
C GLN A 11 -11.45 3.00 -12.64
N LYS A 12 -12.56 3.56 -13.16
CA LYS A 12 -13.63 4.11 -12.34
C LYS A 12 -14.37 2.99 -11.58
N GLY A 13 -14.74 1.92 -12.26
CA GLY A 13 -15.40 0.77 -11.65
C GLY A 13 -14.53 0.05 -10.60
N GLU A 14 -13.21 0.04 -10.78
CA GLU A 14 -12.28 -0.50 -9.77
C GLU A 14 -12.21 0.35 -8.51
N LYS A 15 -12.13 1.68 -8.66
CA LYS A 15 -12.14 2.61 -7.52
C LYS A 15 -13.45 2.59 -6.76
N GLU A 16 -14.58 2.53 -7.44
CA GLU A 16 -15.90 2.43 -6.81
C GLU A 16 -16.05 1.12 -6.04
N PHE A 17 -15.60 0.01 -6.61
CA PHE A 17 -15.56 -1.29 -5.95
C PHE A 17 -14.68 -1.29 -4.71
N GLU A 18 -13.45 -0.79 -4.80
CA GLU A 18 -12.55 -0.69 -3.64
C GLU A 18 -13.15 0.20 -2.55
N ASN A 19 -13.76 1.32 -2.92
CA ASN A 19 -14.38 2.23 -1.96
C ASN A 19 -15.56 1.59 -1.22
N ALA A 20 -16.38 0.79 -1.91
CA ALA A 20 -17.51 0.08 -1.29
C ALA A 20 -17.05 -0.97 -0.25
N LEU A 21 -15.86 -1.52 -0.40
CA LEU A 21 -15.31 -2.51 0.54
C LEU A 21 -14.54 -1.89 1.71
N ARG A 22 -14.21 -0.58 1.65
CA ARG A 22 -13.41 0.07 2.70
C ARG A 22 -14.19 0.17 4.02
N PRO A 23 -13.58 -0.22 5.15
CA PRO A 23 -14.14 0.06 6.46
C PRO A 23 -14.17 1.57 6.73
N LEU A 24 -15.21 2.02 7.43
CA LEU A 24 -15.43 3.44 7.76
C LEU A 24 -15.18 3.76 9.23
N THR A 25 -15.11 2.74 10.10
CA THR A 25 -14.90 2.88 11.54
C THR A 25 -13.75 2.00 12.02
N PHE A 26 -13.21 2.29 13.20
CA PHE A 26 -12.21 1.42 13.81
C PHE A 26 -12.74 0.01 14.12
N SER A 27 -14.03 -0.16 14.36
CA SER A 27 -14.63 -1.46 14.63
C SER A 27 -14.68 -2.36 13.41
N ASP A 28 -14.76 -1.78 12.21
CA ASP A 28 -14.79 -2.50 10.94
C ASP A 28 -13.37 -2.82 10.40
N PHE A 29 -12.36 -2.12 10.93
CA PHE A 29 -10.98 -2.30 10.49
C PHE A 29 -10.36 -3.52 11.15
N GLN A 30 -10.03 -4.53 10.37
CA GLN A 30 -9.44 -5.78 10.86
C GLN A 30 -7.92 -5.74 10.76
N GLY A 31 -7.25 -6.30 11.77
CA GLY A 31 -5.79 -6.36 11.86
C GLY A 31 -5.13 -5.06 12.33
N GLN A 32 -3.79 -5.05 12.38
CA GLN A 32 -3.00 -3.94 12.95
C GLN A 32 -3.46 -3.56 14.36
N ASN A 33 -3.87 -4.54 15.17
CA ASN A 33 -4.61 -4.35 16.43
C ASN A 33 -3.95 -3.32 17.35
N LYS A 34 -2.61 -3.41 17.56
CA LYS A 34 -1.87 -2.49 18.40
C LYS A 34 -1.93 -1.04 17.91
N ILE A 35 -1.85 -0.84 16.59
CA ILE A 35 -1.97 0.48 15.96
C ILE A 35 -3.36 1.04 16.18
N VAL A 36 -4.38 0.23 15.90
CA VAL A 36 -5.80 0.62 16.01
C VAL A 36 -6.16 0.95 17.45
N GLU A 37 -5.74 0.13 18.42
CA GLU A 37 -6.00 0.37 19.84
C GLU A 37 -5.38 1.69 20.33
N ASN A 38 -4.12 1.97 19.97
CA ASN A 38 -3.47 3.22 20.31
C ASN A 38 -4.16 4.42 19.64
N LEU A 39 -4.48 4.32 18.35
CA LEU A 39 -5.16 5.41 17.64
C LEU A 39 -6.56 5.69 18.19
N LYS A 40 -7.32 4.68 18.62
CA LYS A 40 -8.60 4.88 19.33
C LYS A 40 -8.43 5.75 20.56
N ILE A 41 -7.38 5.49 21.37
CA ILE A 41 -7.10 6.28 22.57
C ILE A 41 -6.74 7.72 22.20
N PHE A 42 -5.85 7.91 21.22
CA PHE A 42 -5.38 9.23 20.81
C PHE A 42 -6.52 10.08 20.21
N VAL A 43 -7.32 9.49 19.34
CA VAL A 43 -8.50 10.13 18.74
C VAL A 43 -9.53 10.50 19.80
N MET A 44 -9.81 9.60 20.73
CA MET A 44 -10.73 9.88 21.84
C MET A 44 -10.21 11.04 22.71
N ALA A 45 -8.92 11.07 23.04
CA ALA A 45 -8.31 12.11 23.85
C ALA A 45 -8.34 13.47 23.13
N ALA A 46 -8.04 13.54 21.83
CA ALA A 46 -8.12 14.75 21.03
C ALA A 46 -9.56 15.31 21.00
N ARG A 47 -10.56 14.42 20.80
CA ARG A 47 -11.98 14.81 20.86
C ARG A 47 -12.39 15.37 22.22
N MET A 48 -11.97 14.74 23.32
CA MET A 48 -12.27 15.22 24.68
C MET A 48 -11.70 16.62 24.97
N ARG A 49 -10.55 16.94 24.38
CA ARG A 49 -9.91 18.25 24.52
C ARG A 49 -10.36 19.27 23.48
N THR A 50 -11.12 18.82 22.45
CA THR A 50 -11.51 19.65 21.30
C THR A 50 -10.29 20.23 20.56
N GLU A 51 -9.21 19.44 20.47
CA GLU A 51 -7.96 19.79 19.82
C GLU A 51 -7.73 18.94 18.56
N SER A 52 -6.88 19.43 17.65
CA SER A 52 -6.39 18.61 16.55
C SER A 52 -5.59 17.42 17.10
N LEU A 53 -5.67 16.27 16.42
CA LEU A 53 -4.82 15.14 16.73
C LEU A 53 -3.38 15.46 16.35
N ASP A 54 -2.41 14.97 17.09
CA ASP A 54 -1.00 15.04 16.71
C ASP A 54 -0.81 14.47 15.29
N HIS A 55 0.18 15.00 14.56
CA HIS A 55 0.47 14.54 13.21
C HIS A 55 0.89 13.07 13.21
N VAL A 56 0.36 12.31 12.24
CA VAL A 56 0.49 10.84 12.15
C VAL A 56 1.30 10.44 10.92
N LEU A 57 2.31 9.60 11.11
CA LEU A 57 3.05 8.96 10.03
C LEU A 57 2.64 7.48 9.93
N LEU A 58 2.09 7.09 8.78
CA LEU A 58 1.74 5.71 8.45
C LEU A 58 2.75 5.16 7.47
N HIS A 59 3.53 4.15 7.84
CA HIS A 59 4.55 3.62 6.95
C HIS A 59 4.52 2.08 6.91
N GLY A 60 4.96 1.52 5.79
CA GLY A 60 4.99 0.09 5.54
C GLY A 60 4.61 -0.28 4.11
N PRO A 61 4.63 -1.56 3.74
CA PRO A 61 4.33 -2.05 2.40
C PRO A 61 3.03 -1.50 1.80
N PRO A 62 2.89 -1.46 0.47
CA PRO A 62 1.68 -0.97 -0.19
C PRO A 62 0.48 -1.91 0.05
N GLY A 63 -0.73 -1.38 -0.04
CA GLY A 63 -1.97 -2.18 0.02
C GLY A 63 -2.41 -2.66 1.40
N LEU A 64 -1.75 -2.22 2.49
CA LEU A 64 -2.04 -2.63 3.88
C LEU A 64 -3.10 -1.78 4.60
N GLY A 65 -3.72 -0.80 3.93
CA GLY A 65 -4.83 -0.04 4.50
C GLY A 65 -4.44 1.33 5.09
N LYS A 66 -3.25 1.89 4.81
CA LYS A 66 -2.82 3.22 5.29
C LYS A 66 -3.84 4.32 4.99
N THR A 67 -4.24 4.46 3.73
CA THR A 67 -5.26 5.44 3.30
C THR A 67 -6.62 5.19 3.93
N THR A 68 -7.00 3.91 4.12
CA THR A 68 -8.24 3.53 4.77
C THR A 68 -8.24 3.96 6.23
N LEU A 69 -7.16 3.68 6.96
CA LEU A 69 -7.05 4.07 8.36
C LEU A 69 -7.03 5.60 8.54
N SER A 70 -6.43 6.33 7.60
CA SER A 70 -6.46 7.81 7.61
C SER A 70 -7.88 8.36 7.48
N ASN A 71 -8.70 7.77 6.61
CA ASN A 71 -10.09 8.15 6.47
C ASN A 71 -10.91 7.80 7.73
N ILE A 72 -10.66 6.64 8.34
CA ILE A 72 -11.29 6.25 9.61
C ILE A 72 -10.96 7.27 10.71
N ILE A 73 -9.69 7.71 10.82
CA ILE A 73 -9.31 8.73 11.81
C ILE A 73 -10.13 10.01 11.63
N ALA A 74 -10.28 10.51 10.40
CA ALA A 74 -11.07 11.71 10.13
C ALA A 74 -12.55 11.50 10.46
N ASN A 75 -13.13 10.35 10.09
CA ASN A 75 -14.52 10.00 10.43
C ASN A 75 -14.72 9.94 11.95
N GLU A 76 -13.83 9.31 12.67
CA GLU A 76 -13.92 9.17 14.13
C GLU A 76 -13.69 10.51 14.87
N LEU A 77 -12.89 11.41 14.30
CA LEU A 77 -12.74 12.79 14.77
C LEU A 77 -13.98 13.64 14.41
N ASN A 78 -14.78 13.22 13.43
CA ASN A 78 -15.92 13.95 12.86
C ASN A 78 -15.50 15.30 12.24
N VAL A 79 -14.45 15.31 11.42
CA VAL A 79 -13.86 16.47 10.75
C VAL A 79 -13.70 16.23 9.26
N GLY A 80 -13.39 17.30 8.50
CA GLY A 80 -13.12 17.20 7.07
C GLY A 80 -11.88 16.35 6.76
N PHE A 81 -11.91 15.67 5.61
CA PHE A 81 -10.82 14.83 5.12
C PHE A 81 -10.38 15.27 3.74
N LYS A 82 -9.20 15.87 3.62
CA LYS A 82 -8.60 16.26 2.34
C LYS A 82 -7.46 15.34 1.98
N VAL A 83 -7.45 14.90 0.73
CA VAL A 83 -6.50 13.91 0.21
C VAL A 83 -5.67 14.52 -0.90
N THR A 84 -4.36 14.35 -0.81
CA THR A 84 -3.40 14.66 -1.86
C THR A 84 -2.29 13.62 -1.88
N SER A 85 -1.27 13.81 -2.72
CA SER A 85 -0.08 12.97 -2.76
C SER A 85 1.18 13.81 -2.96
N GLY A 86 2.33 13.30 -2.53
CA GLY A 86 3.62 13.99 -2.69
C GLY A 86 3.88 14.46 -4.13
N PRO A 87 3.71 13.60 -5.15
CA PRO A 87 3.92 14.00 -6.56
C PRO A 87 3.00 15.11 -7.08
N VAL A 88 1.86 15.33 -6.47
CA VAL A 88 0.90 16.38 -6.89
C VAL A 88 1.28 17.75 -6.32
N LEU A 89 1.96 17.77 -5.18
CA LEU A 89 2.43 18.99 -4.52
C LEU A 89 3.82 19.38 -5.08
N ASP A 90 3.83 19.98 -6.27
CA ASP A 90 5.07 20.32 -6.97
C ASP A 90 5.65 21.67 -6.50
N LYS A 91 4.80 22.62 -6.12
CA LYS A 91 5.17 23.97 -5.76
C LYS A 91 4.63 24.38 -4.38
N PRO A 92 5.32 25.28 -3.65
CA PRO A 92 4.84 25.84 -2.39
C PRO A 92 3.42 26.41 -2.45
N GLY A 93 3.05 27.02 -3.58
CA GLY A 93 1.70 27.57 -3.80
C GLY A 93 0.60 26.50 -3.79
N ASP A 94 0.89 25.29 -4.29
CA ASP A 94 -0.07 24.19 -4.28
C ASP A 94 -0.35 23.73 -2.84
N LEU A 95 0.71 23.61 -2.03
CA LEU A 95 0.61 23.31 -0.61
C LEU A 95 -0.13 24.41 0.15
N ALA A 96 0.21 25.68 -0.09
CA ALA A 96 -0.41 26.82 0.57
C ALA A 96 -1.92 26.89 0.27
N GLY A 97 -2.32 26.74 -0.99
CA GLY A 97 -3.74 26.72 -1.39
C GLY A 97 -4.52 25.60 -0.71
N LEU A 98 -3.88 24.42 -0.54
CA LEU A 98 -4.49 23.30 0.16
C LEU A 98 -4.62 23.60 1.67
N LEU A 99 -3.56 24.05 2.33
CA LEU A 99 -3.54 24.32 3.76
C LEU A 99 -4.50 25.43 4.17
N THR A 100 -4.56 26.53 3.41
CA THR A 100 -5.50 27.66 3.67
C THR A 100 -6.96 27.28 3.48
N SER A 101 -7.23 26.18 2.78
CA SER A 101 -8.60 25.67 2.55
C SER A 101 -9.07 24.70 3.64
N LEU A 102 -8.23 24.37 4.63
CA LEU A 102 -8.60 23.50 5.76
C LEU A 102 -9.42 24.27 6.78
N GLU A 103 -10.44 23.61 7.30
CA GLU A 103 -11.16 24.07 8.50
C GLU A 103 -10.45 23.62 9.78
N THR A 104 -10.88 24.16 10.92
CA THR A 104 -10.29 23.83 12.21
C THR A 104 -10.42 22.34 12.52
N ASN A 105 -9.29 21.71 12.86
CA ASN A 105 -9.14 20.29 13.15
C ASN A 105 -9.30 19.33 11.97
N ASP A 106 -9.42 19.82 10.73
CA ASP A 106 -9.46 18.98 9.54
C ASP A 106 -8.24 18.07 9.43
N VAL A 107 -8.41 16.95 8.76
CA VAL A 107 -7.35 16.00 8.44
C VAL A 107 -6.89 16.21 7.01
N LEU A 108 -5.60 16.49 6.85
CA LEU A 108 -4.90 16.48 5.56
C LEU A 108 -4.14 15.17 5.42
N PHE A 109 -4.48 14.38 4.42
CA PHE A 109 -3.76 13.15 4.08
C PHE A 109 -2.86 13.35 2.87
N ILE A 110 -1.56 13.09 3.02
CA ILE A 110 -0.57 13.12 1.93
C ILE A 110 -0.06 11.70 1.69
N ASP A 111 -0.48 11.09 0.58
CA ASP A 111 0.08 9.79 0.17
C ASP A 111 1.45 9.96 -0.48
N GLU A 112 2.31 8.94 -0.36
CA GLU A 112 3.70 8.96 -0.86
C GLU A 112 4.44 10.24 -0.44
N ILE A 113 4.32 10.63 0.83
CA ILE A 113 4.88 11.89 1.36
C ILE A 113 6.41 12.00 1.17
N HIS A 114 7.12 10.89 1.05
CA HIS A 114 8.57 10.86 0.75
C HIS A 114 8.93 11.41 -0.65
N ARG A 115 7.92 11.65 -1.51
CA ARG A 115 8.08 12.21 -2.86
C ARG A 115 7.85 13.71 -2.92
N LEU A 116 7.66 14.38 -1.78
CA LEU A 116 7.63 15.84 -1.72
C LEU A 116 8.98 16.40 -2.18
N SER A 117 8.94 17.53 -2.91
CA SER A 117 10.17 18.26 -3.20
C SER A 117 10.75 18.88 -1.92
N PRO A 118 12.08 19.02 -1.79
CA PRO A 118 12.69 19.62 -0.60
C PRO A 118 12.12 21.00 -0.25
N ILE A 119 11.79 21.78 -1.29
CA ILE A 119 11.22 23.13 -1.10
C ILE A 119 9.83 23.05 -0.48
N VAL A 120 8.95 22.16 -0.97
CA VAL A 120 7.61 21.98 -0.41
C VAL A 120 7.68 21.40 1.01
N GLU A 121 8.65 20.54 1.27
CA GLU A 121 8.88 19.96 2.59
C GLU A 121 9.24 21.03 3.64
N GLU A 122 10.08 22.03 3.29
CA GLU A 122 10.42 23.15 4.17
C GLU A 122 9.20 23.99 4.57
N TYR A 123 8.31 24.28 3.63
CA TYR A 123 7.04 24.97 3.93
C TYR A 123 6.13 24.14 4.85
N LEU A 124 6.14 22.82 4.70
CA LEU A 124 5.35 21.93 5.53
C LEU A 124 5.84 21.93 6.98
N TYR A 125 7.14 22.15 7.24
CA TYR A 125 7.67 22.20 8.62
C TYR A 125 7.01 23.30 9.45
N SER A 126 6.97 24.53 8.96
CA SER A 126 6.35 25.66 9.65
C SER A 126 4.84 25.47 9.80
N ALA A 127 4.21 24.89 8.77
CA ALA A 127 2.78 24.59 8.84
C ALA A 127 2.45 23.56 9.93
N MET A 128 3.30 22.56 10.14
CA MET A 128 3.11 21.53 11.18
C MET A 128 3.41 22.00 12.61
N GLU A 129 4.40 22.87 12.78
CA GLU A 129 4.82 23.32 14.11
C GLU A 129 4.03 24.53 14.61
N ASP A 130 3.89 25.56 13.73
CA ASP A 130 3.40 26.86 14.13
C ASP A 130 2.02 27.19 13.55
N TYR A 131 1.44 26.31 12.72
CA TYR A 131 0.23 26.57 11.94
C TYR A 131 0.34 27.87 11.12
N ARG A 132 1.49 28.06 10.46
CA ARG A 132 1.80 29.21 9.63
C ARG A 132 2.54 28.79 8.38
N ILE A 133 2.40 29.59 7.34
CA ILE A 133 3.15 29.42 6.11
C ILE A 133 3.60 30.77 5.57
N ASP A 134 4.90 30.90 5.25
CA ASP A 134 5.49 32.10 4.66
C ASP A 134 5.61 31.95 3.15
N ILE A 135 4.84 32.74 2.38
CA ILE A 135 4.84 32.66 0.92
C ILE A 135 5.66 33.81 0.36
N MET A 136 6.67 33.50 -0.47
CA MET A 136 7.43 34.49 -1.23
C MET A 136 6.61 34.93 -2.45
N ILE A 137 6.24 36.23 -2.54
CA ILE A 137 5.45 36.78 -3.64
C ILE A 137 6.31 37.15 -4.83
N ASP A 138 7.53 37.64 -4.61
CA ASP A 138 8.44 38.10 -5.66
C ASP A 138 9.82 37.41 -5.54
N LYS A 139 10.55 37.42 -6.65
CA LYS A 139 11.93 36.95 -6.72
C LYS A 139 12.87 38.15 -6.87
N GLY A 140 13.99 38.15 -6.16
CA GLY A 140 15.05 39.16 -6.27
C GLY A 140 15.14 40.13 -5.09
N PRO A 141 15.84 41.26 -5.20
CA PRO A 141 16.12 42.18 -4.08
C PRO A 141 14.87 42.83 -3.47
N SER A 142 13.74 42.78 -4.16
CA SER A 142 12.45 43.33 -3.70
C SER A 142 11.50 42.22 -3.24
N ALA A 143 12.00 41.00 -3.02
CA ALA A 143 11.20 39.88 -2.57
C ALA A 143 10.49 40.22 -1.25
N ARG A 144 9.18 39.99 -1.22
CA ARG A 144 8.37 40.12 0.00
C ARG A 144 7.78 38.77 0.37
N SER A 145 7.82 38.45 1.66
CA SER A 145 7.09 37.31 2.19
C SER A 145 5.77 37.78 2.78
N ILE A 146 4.70 37.00 2.56
CA ILE A 146 3.46 37.11 3.32
C ILE A 146 3.37 35.88 4.20
N GLN A 147 3.19 36.11 5.48
CA GLN A 147 2.87 35.08 6.46
C GLN A 147 1.34 34.88 6.48
N LEU A 148 0.91 33.63 6.32
CA LEU A 148 -0.48 33.22 6.43
C LEU A 148 -0.64 32.35 7.67
N ASP A 149 -1.55 32.73 8.54
CA ASP A 149 -1.97 31.88 9.65
C ASP A 149 -2.92 30.77 9.12
N LEU A 150 -2.75 29.57 9.63
CA LEU A 150 -3.52 28.39 9.26
C LEU A 150 -4.40 27.96 10.43
N ASN A 151 -5.55 27.39 10.14
CA ASN A 151 -6.33 26.68 11.15
C ASN A 151 -5.53 25.47 11.67
N PRO A 152 -5.59 25.14 12.98
CA PRO A 152 -5.06 23.89 13.49
C PRO A 152 -5.61 22.70 12.70
N PHE A 153 -4.73 21.80 12.28
CA PHE A 153 -5.08 20.64 11.47
C PHE A 153 -4.23 19.44 11.86
N THR A 154 -4.68 18.26 11.47
CA THR A 154 -3.90 17.03 11.60
C THR A 154 -3.33 16.64 10.25
N LEU A 155 -2.01 16.54 10.14
CA LEU A 155 -1.36 15.94 8.97
C LEU A 155 -1.25 14.42 9.17
N ILE A 156 -1.72 13.64 8.22
CA ILE A 156 -1.44 12.21 8.13
C ILE A 156 -0.59 11.97 6.88
N GLY A 157 0.69 11.64 7.09
CA GLY A 157 1.60 11.26 6.01
C GLY A 157 1.61 9.74 5.81
N ALA A 158 1.50 9.27 4.57
CA ALA A 158 1.70 7.86 4.26
C ALA A 158 2.92 7.65 3.36
N THR A 159 3.67 6.58 3.61
CA THR A 159 4.83 6.23 2.79
C THR A 159 5.09 4.73 2.75
N THR A 160 5.57 4.24 1.62
CA THR A 160 6.14 2.90 1.49
C THR A 160 7.65 2.89 1.83
N ARG A 161 8.30 4.05 1.81
CA ARG A 161 9.75 4.23 1.95
C ARG A 161 10.09 5.21 3.07
N SER A 162 9.85 4.83 4.32
CA SER A 162 10.13 5.70 5.46
C SER A 162 11.60 6.14 5.59
N GLY A 163 12.53 5.36 5.02
CA GLY A 163 13.96 5.70 4.96
C GLY A 163 14.30 6.89 4.06
N LEU A 164 13.40 7.28 3.14
CA LEU A 164 13.59 8.44 2.26
C LEU A 164 13.07 9.76 2.86
N LEU A 165 12.32 9.68 3.98
CA LEU A 165 11.90 10.89 4.69
C LEU A 165 13.11 11.55 5.35
N THR A 166 13.17 12.89 5.24
CA THR A 166 14.19 13.65 5.96
C THR A 166 14.01 13.52 7.47
N ALA A 167 15.09 13.61 8.22
CA ALA A 167 15.04 13.55 9.68
C ALA A 167 14.16 14.67 10.29
N PRO A 168 14.22 15.93 9.80
CA PRO A 168 13.34 17.01 10.27
C PRO A 168 11.86 16.71 10.08
N LEU A 169 11.45 16.23 8.90
CA LEU A 169 10.03 15.88 8.65
C LEU A 169 9.57 14.76 9.57
N ARG A 170 10.38 13.70 9.70
CA ARG A 170 10.05 12.56 10.55
C ARG A 170 9.87 12.95 12.02
N ALA A 171 10.69 13.86 12.54
CA ALA A 171 10.64 14.30 13.93
C ALA A 171 9.35 15.06 14.27
N ARG A 172 8.65 15.62 13.28
CA ARG A 172 7.40 16.36 13.45
C ARG A 172 6.16 15.50 13.57
N PHE A 173 6.28 14.22 13.29
CA PHE A 173 5.19 13.27 13.50
C PHE A 173 5.21 12.75 14.94
N GLY A 174 4.24 13.17 15.74
CA GLY A 174 4.10 12.70 17.13
C GLY A 174 3.65 11.24 17.23
N ILE A 175 2.93 10.76 16.20
CA ILE A 175 2.38 9.39 16.14
C ILE A 175 2.99 8.67 14.95
N ASN A 176 3.72 7.56 15.21
CA ASN A 176 4.33 6.73 14.18
C ASN A 176 3.71 5.34 14.19
N CYS A 177 3.17 4.91 13.05
CA CYS A 177 2.51 3.62 12.86
C CYS A 177 3.18 2.81 11.76
N HIS A 178 3.82 1.70 12.15
CA HIS A 178 4.43 0.76 11.21
C HIS A 178 3.45 -0.35 10.87
N PHE A 179 3.05 -0.44 9.60
CA PHE A 179 2.16 -1.48 9.08
C PHE A 179 2.95 -2.72 8.70
N GLU A 180 2.47 -3.86 9.15
CA GLU A 180 3.02 -5.18 8.83
C GLU A 180 2.04 -5.95 7.94
N TYR A 181 2.56 -6.97 7.25
CA TYR A 181 1.71 -7.90 6.50
C TYR A 181 0.75 -8.61 7.45
N TYR A 182 -0.44 -8.90 6.95
CA TYR A 182 -1.51 -9.52 7.72
C TYR A 182 -1.35 -11.05 7.76
N ASP A 183 -1.71 -11.64 8.87
CA ASP A 183 -1.81 -13.10 9.00
C ASP A 183 -2.99 -13.65 8.18
N ILE A 184 -2.90 -14.95 7.81
CA ILE A 184 -3.92 -15.62 7.00
C ILE A 184 -5.30 -15.54 7.64
N GLU A 185 -5.39 -15.67 8.96
CA GLU A 185 -6.66 -15.61 9.69
C GLU A 185 -7.35 -14.25 9.52
N VAL A 186 -6.59 -13.17 9.65
CA VAL A 186 -7.10 -11.80 9.47
C VAL A 186 -7.49 -11.55 8.02
N ILE A 187 -6.67 -11.96 7.05
CA ILE A 187 -7.01 -11.86 5.61
C ILE A 187 -8.28 -12.66 5.30
N THR A 188 -8.44 -13.86 5.86
CA THR A 188 -9.65 -14.68 5.70
C THR A 188 -10.88 -13.93 6.22
N GLY A 189 -10.77 -13.26 7.37
CA GLY A 189 -11.81 -12.39 7.91
C GLY A 189 -12.18 -11.26 6.97
N ILE A 190 -11.18 -10.57 6.40
CA ILE A 190 -11.37 -9.50 5.42
C ILE A 190 -12.07 -10.02 4.17
N ILE A 191 -11.66 -11.17 3.63
CA ILE A 191 -12.30 -11.81 2.47
C ILE A 191 -13.78 -12.12 2.76
N LYS A 192 -14.09 -12.71 3.90
CA LYS A 192 -15.48 -13.05 4.30
C LYS A 192 -16.34 -11.80 4.44
N ARG A 193 -15.81 -10.75 5.09
CA ARG A 193 -16.50 -9.46 5.20
C ARG A 193 -16.75 -8.86 3.80
N SER A 194 -15.74 -8.85 2.96
CA SER A 194 -15.85 -8.32 1.59
C SER A 194 -16.83 -9.13 0.73
N ALA A 195 -16.83 -10.46 0.84
CA ALA A 195 -17.77 -11.34 0.16
C ALA A 195 -19.22 -11.06 0.61
N SER A 196 -19.43 -10.86 1.91
CA SER A 196 -20.74 -10.47 2.46
C SER A 196 -21.23 -9.12 1.93
N LEU A 197 -20.36 -8.11 1.83
CA LEU A 197 -20.70 -6.80 1.27
C LEU A 197 -21.01 -6.85 -0.24
N LEU A 198 -20.55 -7.90 -0.92
CA LEU A 198 -20.78 -8.13 -2.35
C LEU A 198 -21.93 -9.11 -2.63
N ASP A 199 -22.64 -9.56 -1.58
CA ASP A 199 -23.67 -10.60 -1.67
C ASP A 199 -23.18 -11.89 -2.35
N VAL A 200 -21.93 -12.29 -2.11
CA VAL A 200 -21.33 -13.50 -2.68
C VAL A 200 -21.15 -14.54 -1.57
N PRO A 201 -21.88 -15.64 -1.60
CA PRO A 201 -21.68 -16.75 -0.67
C PRO A 201 -20.28 -17.36 -0.85
N ILE A 202 -19.52 -17.47 0.24
CA ILE A 202 -18.18 -18.07 0.25
C ILE A 202 -18.03 -19.08 1.37
N GLU A 203 -17.48 -20.26 1.07
CA GLU A 203 -17.10 -21.24 2.08
C GLU A 203 -15.86 -20.81 2.86
N HIS A 204 -15.80 -21.25 4.13
CA HIS A 204 -14.67 -20.90 4.99
C HIS A 204 -13.33 -21.36 4.38
N ASP A 205 -13.28 -22.62 3.95
CA ASP A 205 -12.05 -23.23 3.41
C ASP A 205 -11.62 -22.55 2.10
N ALA A 206 -12.58 -22.14 1.25
CA ALA A 206 -12.30 -21.37 0.05
C ALA A 206 -11.74 -19.97 0.41
N ALA A 207 -12.26 -19.31 1.44
CA ALA A 207 -11.73 -18.04 1.92
C ALA A 207 -10.31 -18.17 2.49
N VAL A 208 -10.01 -19.27 3.19
CA VAL A 208 -8.65 -19.59 3.68
C VAL A 208 -7.70 -19.85 2.51
N GLU A 209 -8.13 -20.62 1.50
CA GLU A 209 -7.33 -20.93 0.30
C GLU A 209 -6.96 -19.64 -0.47
N ILE A 210 -7.94 -18.74 -0.68
CA ILE A 210 -7.69 -17.43 -1.30
C ILE A 210 -6.78 -16.58 -0.40
N GLY A 211 -7.06 -16.57 0.91
CA GLY A 211 -6.29 -15.80 1.91
C GLY A 211 -4.81 -16.17 1.94
N GLY A 212 -4.50 -17.48 1.84
CA GLY A 212 -3.14 -17.98 1.79
C GLY A 212 -2.33 -17.50 0.57
N ARG A 213 -3.02 -17.06 -0.50
CA ARG A 213 -2.37 -16.57 -1.74
C ARG A 213 -2.39 -15.04 -1.88
N CYS A 214 -2.84 -14.32 -0.84
CA CYS A 214 -2.97 -12.85 -0.86
C CYS A 214 -1.71 -12.10 -0.36
N ARG A 215 -0.60 -12.80 -0.12
CA ARG A 215 0.66 -12.19 0.35
C ARG A 215 0.51 -11.36 1.64
N GLY A 216 -0.49 -11.66 2.48
CA GLY A 216 -0.80 -10.87 3.65
C GLY A 216 -1.26 -9.43 3.34
N THR A 217 -1.84 -9.20 2.17
CA THR A 217 -2.20 -7.86 1.68
C THR A 217 -3.70 -7.74 1.40
N PRO A 218 -4.46 -6.91 2.15
CA PRO A 218 -5.90 -6.71 1.95
C PRO A 218 -6.29 -6.28 0.53
N ARG A 219 -5.49 -5.43 -0.13
CA ARG A 219 -5.74 -5.01 -1.52
C ARG A 219 -5.72 -6.21 -2.47
N ILE A 220 -4.72 -7.09 -2.33
CA ILE A 220 -4.63 -8.32 -3.15
C ILE A 220 -5.78 -9.25 -2.82
N ALA A 221 -6.14 -9.40 -1.54
CA ALA A 221 -7.27 -10.22 -1.11
C ALA A 221 -8.59 -9.81 -1.80
N ASN A 222 -8.90 -8.51 -1.79
CA ASN A 222 -10.09 -7.98 -2.46
C ASN A 222 -10.03 -8.13 -3.99
N ALA A 223 -8.85 -7.93 -4.60
CA ALA A 223 -8.67 -8.13 -6.03
C ALA A 223 -8.87 -9.59 -6.43
N LEU A 224 -8.31 -10.55 -5.68
CA LEU A 224 -8.50 -11.98 -5.91
C LEU A 224 -9.96 -12.41 -5.68
N LEU A 225 -10.58 -11.96 -4.60
CA LEU A 225 -12.00 -12.23 -4.33
C LEU A 225 -12.88 -11.79 -5.50
N ARG A 226 -12.63 -10.60 -6.05
CA ARG A 226 -13.36 -10.10 -7.23
C ARG A 226 -13.21 -11.05 -8.43
N ARG A 227 -12.00 -11.50 -8.72
CA ARG A 227 -11.76 -12.43 -9.84
C ARG A 227 -12.39 -13.79 -9.59
N VAL A 228 -12.20 -14.37 -8.40
CA VAL A 228 -12.81 -15.66 -8.04
C VAL A 228 -14.35 -15.59 -8.12
N ARG A 229 -14.94 -14.46 -7.72
CA ARG A 229 -16.39 -14.22 -7.90
C ARG A 229 -16.79 -14.29 -9.37
N ASP A 230 -16.03 -13.69 -10.27
CA ASP A 230 -16.32 -13.73 -11.72
C ASP A 230 -16.33 -15.19 -12.22
N PHE A 231 -15.40 -16.02 -11.77
CA PHE A 231 -15.41 -17.48 -12.06
C PHE A 231 -16.61 -18.19 -11.43
N ALA A 232 -16.96 -17.87 -10.19
CA ALA A 232 -18.12 -18.48 -9.51
C ALA A 232 -19.43 -18.19 -10.26
N GLN A 233 -19.59 -16.99 -10.79
CA GLN A 233 -20.77 -16.58 -11.56
C GLN A 233 -20.85 -17.25 -12.94
N VAL A 234 -19.71 -17.44 -13.63
CA VAL A 234 -19.69 -17.94 -15.00
C VAL A 234 -19.56 -19.47 -15.08
N LYS A 235 -18.78 -20.07 -14.18
CA LYS A 235 -18.47 -21.50 -14.18
C LYS A 235 -19.17 -22.30 -13.09
N GLY A 236 -19.67 -21.61 -12.06
CA GLY A 236 -20.37 -22.20 -10.92
C GLY A 236 -21.83 -21.74 -10.83
N ASN A 237 -22.35 -21.77 -9.63
CA ASN A 237 -23.71 -21.37 -9.29
C ASN A 237 -23.76 -20.00 -8.55
N GLY A 238 -22.70 -19.21 -8.62
CA GLY A 238 -22.56 -17.92 -7.91
C GLY A 238 -21.98 -18.04 -6.50
N LYS A 239 -21.75 -19.26 -6.00
CA LYS A 239 -21.12 -19.53 -4.69
C LYS A 239 -19.63 -19.81 -4.90
N ILE A 240 -18.79 -19.29 -4.02
CA ILE A 240 -17.36 -19.59 -3.99
C ILE A 240 -17.14 -20.76 -3.02
N ASP A 241 -16.99 -21.95 -3.56
CA ASP A 241 -16.53 -23.14 -2.87
C ASP A 241 -15.05 -23.40 -3.13
N MET A 242 -14.50 -24.46 -2.54
CA MET A 242 -13.09 -24.82 -2.69
C MET A 242 -12.70 -25.14 -4.14
N GLU A 243 -13.60 -25.79 -4.90
CA GLU A 243 -13.34 -26.19 -6.28
C GLU A 243 -13.20 -24.96 -7.19
N ILE A 244 -14.16 -24.04 -7.11
CA ILE A 244 -14.13 -22.75 -7.83
C ILE A 244 -12.92 -21.90 -7.43
N ALA A 245 -12.61 -21.84 -6.13
CA ALA A 245 -11.47 -21.07 -5.65
C ALA A 245 -10.16 -21.58 -6.27
N ARG A 246 -9.91 -22.90 -6.22
CA ARG A 246 -8.71 -23.51 -6.81
C ARG A 246 -8.66 -23.32 -8.33
N TYR A 247 -9.77 -23.61 -9.01
CA TYR A 247 -9.85 -23.42 -10.45
C TYR A 247 -9.53 -21.99 -10.88
N ALA A 248 -10.08 -20.99 -10.18
CA ALA A 248 -9.85 -19.59 -10.48
C ALA A 248 -8.38 -19.19 -10.23
N LEU A 249 -7.80 -19.63 -9.10
CA LEU A 249 -6.42 -19.32 -8.76
C LEU A 249 -5.42 -19.95 -9.74
N GLU A 250 -5.67 -21.16 -10.20
CA GLU A 250 -4.89 -21.81 -11.26
C GLU A 250 -5.02 -21.06 -12.59
N ALA A 251 -6.24 -20.69 -12.99
CA ALA A 251 -6.49 -19.94 -14.22
C ALA A 251 -5.85 -18.54 -14.20
N LEU A 252 -5.64 -17.96 -13.02
CA LEU A 252 -4.94 -16.70 -12.81
C LEU A 252 -3.42 -16.85 -12.66
N ASN A 253 -2.87 -18.07 -12.80
CA ASN A 253 -1.46 -18.40 -12.61
C ASN A 253 -0.90 -17.98 -11.24
N ILE A 254 -1.72 -18.11 -10.19
CA ILE A 254 -1.32 -17.82 -8.81
C ILE A 254 -1.05 -19.12 -8.10
N ASP A 255 0.20 -19.34 -7.72
CA ASP A 255 0.62 -20.58 -7.11
C ASP A 255 0.29 -20.68 -5.60
N LYS A 256 0.66 -21.80 -4.99
CA LYS A 256 0.40 -22.07 -3.56
C LYS A 256 1.06 -21.08 -2.59
N TYR A 257 2.08 -20.37 -3.01
CA TYR A 257 2.77 -19.34 -2.22
C TYR A 257 2.25 -17.92 -2.52
N GLY A 258 1.30 -17.80 -3.45
CA GLY A 258 0.80 -16.50 -3.92
C GLY A 258 1.73 -15.81 -4.90
N LEU A 259 2.71 -16.54 -5.48
CA LEU A 259 3.54 -16.00 -6.55
C LEU A 259 2.74 -15.96 -7.85
N ASP A 260 2.82 -14.83 -8.54
CA ASP A 260 2.22 -14.64 -9.86
C ASP A 260 3.22 -14.94 -10.99
N GLU A 261 2.78 -14.73 -12.22
CA GLU A 261 3.62 -14.94 -13.40
C GLU A 261 4.88 -14.10 -13.40
N ILE A 262 4.81 -12.84 -12.91
CA ILE A 262 5.96 -11.93 -12.90
C ILE A 262 6.96 -12.34 -11.82
N ASP A 263 6.51 -12.72 -10.63
CA ASP A 263 7.39 -13.26 -9.59
C ASP A 263 8.19 -14.46 -10.11
N ASN A 264 7.49 -15.40 -10.73
CA ASN A 264 8.10 -16.58 -11.29
C ASN A 264 9.07 -16.24 -12.44
N LYS A 265 8.76 -15.23 -13.27
CA LYS A 265 9.67 -14.71 -14.30
C LYS A 265 10.93 -14.08 -13.69
N ILE A 266 10.78 -13.31 -12.59
CA ILE A 266 11.92 -12.74 -11.85
C ILE A 266 12.86 -13.84 -11.37
N LEU A 267 12.33 -14.81 -10.64
CA LEU A 267 13.12 -15.92 -10.11
C LEU A 267 13.78 -16.76 -11.21
N ASN A 268 13.03 -17.11 -12.28
CA ASN A 268 13.56 -17.82 -13.43
C ASN A 268 14.67 -17.02 -14.14
N THR A 269 14.49 -15.73 -14.33
CA THR A 269 15.50 -14.87 -14.97
C THR A 269 16.79 -14.83 -14.18
N ILE A 270 16.73 -14.73 -12.85
CA ILE A 270 17.91 -14.74 -12.00
C ILE A 270 18.60 -16.12 -12.06
N ILE A 271 17.86 -17.22 -12.05
CA ILE A 271 18.41 -18.57 -12.12
C ILE A 271 19.03 -18.83 -13.49
N ASP A 272 18.28 -18.64 -14.56
CA ASP A 272 18.67 -19.11 -15.90
C ASP A 272 19.71 -18.21 -16.58
N LYS A 273 19.51 -16.88 -16.46
CA LYS A 273 20.40 -15.91 -17.11
C LYS A 273 21.60 -15.51 -16.26
N PHE A 274 21.44 -15.54 -14.91
CA PHE A 274 22.47 -15.05 -13.98
C PHE A 274 22.95 -16.09 -12.97
N LYS A 275 22.71 -17.39 -13.22
CA LYS A 275 23.19 -18.53 -12.40
C LYS A 275 22.82 -18.41 -10.91
N GLY A 276 21.66 -17.82 -10.60
CA GLY A 276 21.18 -17.61 -9.24
C GLY A 276 21.62 -16.30 -8.57
N GLY A 277 22.40 -15.50 -9.25
CA GLY A 277 22.91 -14.22 -8.77
C GLY A 277 24.34 -14.29 -8.22
N PRO A 278 24.88 -13.18 -7.64
CA PRO A 278 24.21 -11.90 -7.44
C PRO A 278 24.06 -11.07 -8.74
N VAL A 279 22.93 -10.40 -8.90
CA VAL A 279 22.62 -9.58 -10.07
C VAL A 279 21.99 -8.24 -9.66
N GLY A 280 22.34 -7.15 -10.35
CA GLY A 280 21.81 -5.81 -10.07
C GLY A 280 20.32 -5.69 -10.43
N LEU A 281 19.58 -4.88 -9.68
CA LEU A 281 18.14 -4.65 -9.89
C LEU A 281 17.82 -4.15 -11.30
N THR A 282 18.56 -3.16 -11.79
CA THR A 282 18.40 -2.59 -13.14
C THR A 282 18.65 -3.63 -14.25
N THR A 283 19.58 -4.56 -14.02
CA THR A 283 19.86 -5.65 -14.95
C THR A 283 18.69 -6.63 -15.02
N ILE A 284 18.09 -6.96 -13.87
CA ILE A 284 16.89 -7.82 -13.81
C ILE A 284 15.74 -7.11 -14.52
N ALA A 285 15.50 -5.85 -14.22
CA ALA A 285 14.45 -5.02 -14.81
C ALA A 285 14.56 -4.98 -16.34
N THR A 286 15.76 -4.68 -16.85
CA THR A 286 16.02 -4.69 -18.30
C THR A 286 15.78 -6.07 -18.92
N ALA A 287 16.18 -7.15 -18.24
CA ALA A 287 16.02 -8.51 -18.76
C ALA A 287 14.54 -8.97 -18.81
N LEU A 288 13.67 -8.35 -18.01
CA LEU A 288 12.23 -8.60 -17.94
C LEU A 288 11.40 -7.62 -18.80
N GLY A 289 11.97 -6.48 -19.18
CA GLY A 289 11.23 -5.38 -19.81
C GLY A 289 10.37 -4.59 -18.84
N GLU A 290 10.73 -4.58 -17.54
CA GLU A 290 10.01 -3.93 -16.44
C GLU A 290 10.76 -2.72 -15.90
N ASP A 291 10.05 -1.84 -15.16
CA ASP A 291 10.68 -0.74 -14.44
C ASP A 291 11.36 -1.23 -13.15
N ALA A 292 12.59 -0.73 -12.89
CA ALA A 292 13.36 -1.12 -11.72
C ALA A 292 12.68 -0.72 -10.40
N GLY A 293 12.00 0.44 -10.36
CA GLY A 293 11.23 0.88 -9.22
C GLY A 293 10.05 -0.05 -8.91
N THR A 294 9.36 -0.51 -9.95
CA THR A 294 8.27 -1.49 -9.81
C THR A 294 8.77 -2.80 -9.22
N LEU A 295 9.91 -3.31 -9.68
CA LEU A 295 10.50 -4.52 -9.10
C LEU A 295 10.85 -4.33 -7.62
N GLU A 296 11.44 -3.20 -7.25
CA GLU A 296 11.87 -2.91 -5.88
C GLU A 296 10.71 -2.68 -4.92
N GLU A 297 9.61 -2.08 -5.38
CA GLU A 297 8.50 -1.69 -4.52
C GLU A 297 7.39 -2.75 -4.41
N VAL A 298 7.17 -3.49 -5.50
CA VAL A 298 6.02 -4.39 -5.60
C VAL A 298 6.41 -5.86 -5.40
N TYR A 299 7.46 -6.32 -6.08
CA TYR A 299 7.80 -7.74 -6.12
C TYR A 299 8.88 -8.15 -5.12
N GLU A 300 9.99 -7.40 -5.06
CA GLU A 300 11.15 -7.73 -4.22
C GLU A 300 10.78 -7.90 -2.72
N PRO A 301 9.95 -7.03 -2.09
CA PRO A 301 9.66 -7.14 -0.67
C PRO A 301 8.98 -8.46 -0.29
N PHE A 302 8.07 -8.94 -1.13
CA PHE A 302 7.39 -10.20 -0.91
C PHE A 302 8.32 -11.40 -1.13
N LEU A 303 9.09 -11.41 -2.21
CA LEU A 303 10.05 -12.47 -2.52
C LEU A 303 11.13 -12.61 -1.44
N ILE A 304 11.55 -11.49 -0.83
CA ILE A 304 12.50 -11.50 0.30
C ILE A 304 11.82 -12.00 1.56
N LYS A 305 10.62 -11.51 1.89
CA LYS A 305 9.86 -11.93 3.08
C LYS A 305 9.62 -13.43 3.09
N GLU A 306 9.20 -14.00 1.97
CA GLU A 306 8.92 -15.43 1.83
C GLU A 306 10.21 -16.27 1.64
N GLY A 307 11.37 -15.62 1.59
CA GLY A 307 12.66 -16.30 1.54
C GLY A 307 13.05 -16.86 0.17
N PHE A 308 12.38 -16.44 -0.93
CA PHE A 308 12.76 -16.84 -2.30
C PHE A 308 13.98 -16.09 -2.82
N MET A 309 14.20 -14.89 -2.32
CA MET A 309 15.28 -14.01 -2.74
C MET A 309 15.95 -13.35 -1.52
N LYS A 310 17.21 -13.00 -1.64
CA LYS A 310 17.94 -12.19 -0.66
C LYS A 310 18.64 -11.02 -1.33
N ARG A 311 18.76 -9.92 -0.59
CA ARG A 311 19.50 -8.72 -1.00
C ARG A 311 20.91 -8.79 -0.44
N THR A 312 21.92 -8.64 -1.28
CA THR A 312 23.32 -8.62 -0.90
C THR A 312 23.97 -7.31 -1.37
N PRO A 313 25.14 -6.92 -0.85
CA PRO A 313 25.87 -5.74 -1.35
C PRO A 313 26.20 -5.78 -2.85
N ARG A 314 26.25 -7.00 -3.44
CA ARG A 314 26.53 -7.20 -4.86
C ARG A 314 25.28 -7.24 -5.75
N GLY A 315 24.09 -7.33 -5.16
CA GLY A 315 22.83 -7.46 -5.87
C GLY A 315 21.87 -8.49 -5.26
N ARG A 316 20.96 -8.97 -6.08
CA ARG A 316 19.90 -9.93 -5.71
C ARG A 316 20.36 -11.35 -6.00
N GLU A 317 20.12 -12.23 -5.08
CA GLU A 317 20.39 -13.68 -5.21
C GLU A 317 19.16 -14.47 -4.86
N VAL A 318 18.87 -15.51 -5.62
CA VAL A 318 17.81 -16.47 -5.26
C VAL A 318 18.30 -17.46 -4.22
N THR A 319 17.37 -17.95 -3.42
CA THR A 319 17.66 -18.93 -2.37
C THR A 319 17.42 -20.35 -2.85
N GLU A 320 17.78 -21.33 -2.04
CA GLU A 320 17.48 -22.74 -2.29
C GLU A 320 15.96 -23.00 -2.42
N LEU A 321 15.15 -22.24 -1.65
CA LEU A 321 13.70 -22.34 -1.73
C LEU A 321 13.19 -22.01 -3.13
N ALA A 322 13.76 -20.99 -3.80
CA ALA A 322 13.38 -20.63 -5.16
C ALA A 322 13.72 -21.73 -6.17
N TYR A 323 14.87 -22.38 -6.03
CA TYR A 323 15.23 -23.53 -6.88
C TYR A 323 14.25 -24.70 -6.69
N LYS A 324 13.95 -25.05 -5.44
CA LYS A 324 12.99 -26.12 -5.10
C LYS A 324 11.58 -25.81 -5.63
N HIS A 325 11.16 -24.56 -5.47
CA HIS A 325 9.86 -24.09 -5.95
C HIS A 325 9.70 -24.24 -7.46
N LEU A 326 10.74 -23.86 -8.23
CA LEU A 326 10.75 -23.92 -9.68
C LEU A 326 11.17 -25.31 -10.24
N GLY A 327 11.41 -26.29 -9.37
CA GLY A 327 11.85 -27.65 -9.79
C GLY A 327 13.24 -27.66 -10.42
N LYS A 328 14.11 -26.70 -10.06
CA LYS A 328 15.47 -26.58 -10.62
C LYS A 328 16.52 -27.01 -9.61
N ILE A 329 17.66 -27.48 -10.11
CA ILE A 329 18.80 -27.91 -9.29
C ILE A 329 19.77 -26.73 -9.15
N LYS A 330 20.17 -26.45 -7.92
CA LYS A 330 21.17 -25.40 -7.65
C LYS A 330 22.53 -25.81 -8.21
N PRO A 331 23.25 -24.93 -8.94
CA PRO A 331 24.59 -25.23 -9.41
C PRO A 331 25.53 -25.59 -8.24
N GLY A 332 26.11 -26.79 -8.28
CA GLY A 332 27.02 -27.29 -7.24
C GLY A 332 26.43 -28.35 -6.27
N GLU A 333 25.11 -28.55 -6.26
CA GLU A 333 24.51 -29.75 -5.65
C GLU A 333 24.47 -30.86 -6.70
N GLN A 334 25.41 -31.82 -6.58
CA GLN A 334 25.28 -33.11 -7.27
C GLN A 334 24.01 -33.77 -6.70
N GLY A 335 23.02 -33.97 -7.53
CA GLY A 335 21.86 -34.77 -7.17
C GLY A 335 22.38 -36.14 -6.70
N THR A 336 22.16 -36.48 -5.45
CA THR A 336 22.29 -37.83 -4.96
C THR A 336 21.32 -38.68 -5.77
N LEU A 337 21.84 -39.35 -6.77
CA LEU A 337 21.22 -40.52 -7.42
C LEU A 337 21.17 -41.63 -6.37
N PHE A 338 20.10 -41.67 -5.57
CA PHE A 338 19.64 -42.91 -4.92
C PHE A 338 18.14 -42.75 -4.62
#